data_ef32544f852a81f296c7e2115acdefdd
#
_entry.id   ef32544f852a81f296c7e2115acdefdd
#
_cell.length_a   1.000
_cell.length_b   1.000
_cell.length_c   1.000
_cell.angle_alpha   90.00
_cell.angle_beta   90.00
_cell.angle_gamma   90.00
#
_symmetry.space_group_name_H-M   'P 1'
#
loop_
_entity.id
_entity.type
_entity.pdbx_description
1 polymer ?
#
loop_
_entity_poly.entity_id
_entity_poly.type
_entity_poly.pdbx_seq_one_letter_code
_entity_poly.pdbx_strand_id
1 'polypeptide(L)'
;MSLELRRSPTENEIEQICVAAEEAAKKRLLSTVPLKRISDFELTVEANGDKPLVLNIDIGIDVTIGDEDLQLLVLEATNAAFKAAEAKVRELELCANTQTS
;
A
#
# COMPACT_ATOMS: atom_id res chain seq x y z
N MET A 1 -5.80 -5.32 -5.57
CA MET A 1 -4.82 -5.15 -6.65
C MET A 1 -4.07 -6.42 -6.92
N SER A 2 -3.90 -6.73 -8.18
CA SER A 2 -3.24 -7.95 -8.60
C SER A 2 -1.91 -7.61 -9.26
N LEU A 3 -0.85 -8.25 -8.79
CA LEU A 3 0.50 -8.02 -9.31
C LEU A 3 0.98 -9.25 -10.06
N GLU A 4 1.26 -9.08 -11.35
CA GLU A 4 1.77 -10.15 -12.17
C GLU A 4 3.26 -10.31 -11.92
N LEU A 5 3.68 -11.48 -11.47
CA LEU A 5 5.06 -11.72 -11.11
C LEU A 5 5.68 -12.78 -12.02
N ARG A 6 6.97 -12.65 -12.30
CA ARG A 6 7.68 -13.59 -13.15
C ARG A 6 8.14 -14.84 -12.39
N ARG A 7 8.12 -14.78 -11.08
CA ARG A 7 8.44 -15.91 -10.23
C ARG A 7 7.71 -15.77 -8.91
N SER A 8 7.63 -16.86 -8.16
CA SER A 8 6.98 -16.80 -6.86
C SER A 8 7.85 -16.02 -5.88
N PRO A 9 7.28 -15.06 -5.16
CA PRO A 9 8.05 -14.30 -4.18
C PRO A 9 8.30 -15.15 -2.93
N THR A 10 9.39 -14.86 -2.24
CA THR A 10 9.65 -15.49 -0.96
C THR A 10 8.82 -14.79 0.11
N GLU A 11 8.71 -15.41 1.28
CA GLU A 11 7.98 -14.78 2.39
C GLU A 11 8.58 -13.43 2.76
N ASN A 12 9.89 -13.33 2.75
CA ASN A 12 10.57 -12.08 3.04
C ASN A 12 10.24 -11.02 2.01
N GLU A 13 10.18 -11.41 0.74
CA GLU A 13 9.83 -10.46 -0.32
C GLU A 13 8.39 -9.99 -0.21
N ILE A 14 7.48 -10.88 0.13
CA ILE A 14 6.09 -10.51 0.35
C ILE A 14 5.98 -9.52 1.50
N GLU A 15 6.72 -9.77 2.59
CA GLU A 15 6.74 -8.88 3.73
C GLU A 15 7.26 -7.49 3.35
N GLN A 16 8.31 -7.43 2.54
CA GLN A 16 8.85 -6.15 2.09
C GLN A 16 7.84 -5.38 1.25
N ILE A 17 7.10 -6.06 0.41
CA ILE A 17 6.06 -5.44 -0.40
C ILE A 17 4.96 -4.87 0.49
N CYS A 18 4.52 -5.65 1.47
CA CYS A 18 3.48 -5.21 2.40
C CYS A 18 3.92 -4.02 3.24
N VAL A 19 5.16 -4.04 3.72
CA VAL A 19 5.71 -2.96 4.53
C VAL A 19 5.82 -1.69 3.69
N ALA A 20 6.26 -1.81 2.43
CA ALA A 20 6.36 -0.66 1.55
C ALA A 20 4.99 -0.01 1.33
N ALA A 21 3.96 -0.83 1.12
CA ALA A 21 2.61 -0.33 0.94
C ALA A 21 2.09 0.34 2.21
N GLU A 22 2.32 -0.27 3.36
CA GLU A 22 1.90 0.27 4.65
C GLU A 22 2.52 1.62 4.92
N GLU A 23 3.82 1.72 4.74
CA GLU A 23 4.54 2.95 5.00
C GLU A 23 4.10 4.08 4.07
N ALA A 24 3.88 3.76 2.82
CA ALA A 24 3.44 4.77 1.85
C ALA A 24 2.05 5.29 2.19
N ALA A 25 1.13 4.41 2.57
CA ALA A 25 -0.21 4.81 2.95
C ALA A 25 -0.19 5.70 4.19
N LYS A 26 0.57 5.29 5.20
CA LYS A 26 0.69 6.04 6.44
C LYS A 26 1.29 7.41 6.20
N LYS A 27 2.36 7.46 5.42
CA LYS A 27 3.02 8.72 5.10
C LYS A 27 2.07 9.67 4.39
N ARG A 28 1.29 9.16 3.46
CA ARG A 28 0.35 9.99 2.71
C ARG A 28 -0.73 10.56 3.63
N LEU A 29 -1.28 9.73 4.50
CA LEU A 29 -2.30 10.18 5.43
C LEU A 29 -1.77 11.25 6.37
N LEU A 30 -0.60 11.03 6.94
CA LEU A 30 -0.02 11.96 7.90
C LEU A 30 0.49 13.24 7.26
N SER A 31 0.71 13.25 5.96
CA SER A 31 1.11 14.46 5.27
C SER A 31 -0.10 15.39 5.07
N THR A 32 -1.30 14.85 5.14
CA THR A 32 -2.52 15.61 4.93
C THR A 32 -3.22 15.96 6.26
N VAL A 33 -3.26 15.00 7.18
CA VAL A 33 -3.94 15.18 8.46
C VAL A 33 -2.94 15.06 9.59
N PRO A 34 -2.80 16.07 10.43
CA PRO A 34 -1.88 16.00 11.58
C PRO A 34 -2.25 14.84 12.48
N LEU A 35 -1.26 14.16 13.01
CA LEU A 35 -1.46 13.03 13.88
C LEU A 35 -2.37 13.34 15.06
N LYS A 36 -2.24 14.53 15.63
CA LYS A 36 -3.04 14.92 16.79
C LYS A 36 -4.53 15.05 16.50
N ARG A 37 -4.90 15.13 15.22
CA ARG A 37 -6.31 15.22 14.84
C ARG A 37 -6.92 13.87 14.54
N ILE A 38 -6.10 12.82 14.50
CA ILE A 38 -6.57 11.49 14.23
C ILE A 38 -6.98 10.83 15.53
N SER A 39 -8.26 10.48 15.66
CA SER A 39 -8.74 9.83 16.86
C SER A 39 -8.61 8.32 16.76
N ASP A 40 -8.66 7.78 15.55
CA ASP A 40 -8.53 6.36 15.34
C ASP A 40 -7.97 6.11 13.95
N PHE A 41 -7.13 5.09 13.84
CA PHE A 41 -6.49 4.77 12.57
C PHE A 41 -6.19 3.28 12.51
N GLU A 42 -6.66 2.65 11.45
CA GLU A 42 -6.37 1.24 11.20
C GLU A 42 -5.88 1.09 9.78
N LEU A 43 -4.85 0.31 9.62
CA LEU A 43 -4.30 0.02 8.29
C LEU A 43 -3.91 -1.43 8.25
N THR A 44 -4.50 -2.15 7.30
CA THR A 44 -4.19 -3.55 7.11
C THR A 44 -3.79 -3.78 5.66
N VAL A 45 -2.67 -4.46 5.46
CA VAL A 45 -2.23 -4.85 4.13
C VAL A 45 -2.06 -6.36 4.14
N GLU A 46 -2.78 -7.04 3.27
CA GLU A 46 -2.70 -8.49 3.17
C GLU A 46 -2.28 -8.88 1.76
N ALA A 47 -1.48 -9.92 1.66
CA ALA A 47 -1.04 -10.43 0.37
C ALA A 47 -1.46 -11.89 0.26
N ASN A 48 -2.08 -12.26 -0.85
CA ASN A 48 -2.53 -13.62 -1.11
C ASN A 48 -2.09 -14.08 -2.48
N GLY A 49 -1.84 -15.37 -2.60
CA GLY A 49 -1.39 -15.95 -3.86
C GLY A 49 0.07 -15.68 -4.11
N ASP A 50 0.55 -16.02 -5.29
CA ASP A 50 1.92 -15.67 -5.66
C ASP A 50 2.06 -15.28 -7.12
N LYS A 51 1.33 -15.89 -8.04
CA LYS A 51 1.37 -15.50 -9.45
C LYS A 51 -0.02 -15.55 -10.05
N PRO A 52 -0.82 -14.52 -9.94
CA PRO A 52 -0.47 -13.19 -9.44
C PRO A 52 -0.52 -13.07 -7.93
N LEU A 53 0.21 -12.12 -7.41
CA LEU A 53 0.13 -11.77 -6.00
C LEU A 53 -0.98 -10.74 -5.85
N VAL A 54 -1.93 -11.02 -4.99
CA VAL A 54 -3.06 -10.12 -4.79
C VAL A 54 -2.88 -9.37 -3.47
N LEU A 55 -2.93 -8.05 -3.55
CA LEU A 55 -2.83 -7.20 -2.37
C LEU A 55 -4.19 -6.62 -2.02
N ASN A 56 -4.56 -6.74 -0.77
CA ASN A 56 -5.76 -6.14 -0.23
C ASN A 56 -5.34 -5.12 0.81
N ILE A 57 -5.84 -3.91 0.68
CA ILE A 57 -5.49 -2.82 1.58
C ILE A 57 -6.77 -2.25 2.18
N ASP A 58 -6.83 -2.25 3.51
CA ASP A 58 -7.96 -1.68 4.24
C ASP A 58 -7.45 -0.54 5.08
N ILE A 59 -8.07 0.60 4.96
CA ILE A 59 -7.71 1.78 5.74
C ILE A 59 -8.96 2.32 6.41
N GLY A 60 -8.89 2.44 7.73
CA GLY A 60 -9.94 3.08 8.51
C GLY A 60 -9.33 4.27 9.24
N ILE A 61 -9.97 5.41 9.15
CA ILE A 61 -9.48 6.61 9.83
C ILE A 61 -10.65 7.44 10.34
N ASP A 62 -10.51 7.91 11.58
CA ASP A 62 -11.46 8.85 12.16
C ASP A 62 -10.69 10.05 12.64
N VAL A 63 -11.24 11.24 12.41
CA VAL A 63 -10.64 12.47 12.88
C VAL A 63 -11.59 13.15 13.85
N THR A 64 -11.02 13.81 14.84
CA THR A 64 -11.84 14.44 15.88
C THR A 64 -12.51 15.73 15.41
N ILE A 65 -11.84 16.46 14.56
CA ILE A 65 -12.35 17.72 14.04
C ILE A 65 -11.87 17.86 12.61
N GLY A 66 -12.70 18.33 11.72
CA GLY A 66 -12.23 18.64 10.41
C GLY A 66 -13.26 18.50 9.33
N ASP A 67 -13.00 19.14 8.23
CA ASP A 67 -13.83 19.09 7.06
C ASP A 67 -13.20 18.25 5.98
N GLU A 68 -12.21 17.45 6.34
CA GLU A 68 -11.51 16.66 5.36
C GLU A 68 -12.43 15.64 4.73
N ASP A 69 -12.31 15.45 3.44
CA ASP A 69 -13.00 14.40 2.73
C ASP A 69 -12.26 13.10 3.00
N LEU A 70 -12.71 12.36 3.99
CA LEU A 70 -12.04 11.12 4.41
C LEU A 70 -12.04 10.06 3.32
N GLN A 71 -13.06 10.04 2.47
CA GLN A 71 -13.09 9.07 1.38
C GLN A 71 -12.00 9.36 0.37
N LEU A 72 -11.80 10.61 0.03
CA LEU A 72 -10.74 11.00 -0.89
C LEU A 72 -9.38 10.73 -0.28
N LEU A 73 -9.23 11.01 1.00
CA LEU A 73 -7.98 10.79 1.71
C LEU A 73 -7.61 9.32 1.72
N VAL A 74 -8.58 8.45 2.01
CA VAL A 74 -8.36 7.01 2.00
C VAL A 74 -8.01 6.53 0.58
N LEU A 75 -8.67 7.07 -0.43
CA LEU A 75 -8.39 6.71 -1.81
C LEU A 75 -6.95 7.10 -2.19
N GLU A 76 -6.53 8.29 -1.81
CA GLU A 76 -5.17 8.75 -2.10
C GLU A 76 -4.12 7.89 -1.39
N ALA A 77 -4.39 7.53 -0.14
CA ALA A 77 -3.48 6.68 0.62
C ALA A 77 -3.40 5.28 0.02
N THR A 78 -4.53 4.75 -0.41
CA THR A 78 -4.58 3.44 -1.05
C THR A 78 -3.79 3.45 -2.35
N ASN A 79 -3.94 4.50 -3.15
CA ASN A 79 -3.18 4.63 -4.39
C ASN A 79 -1.68 4.73 -4.13
N ALA A 80 -1.30 5.47 -3.10
CA ALA A 80 0.11 5.58 -2.72
C ALA A 80 0.67 4.21 -2.31
N ALA A 81 -0.13 3.43 -1.58
CA ALA A 81 0.28 2.09 -1.16
C ALA A 81 0.49 1.17 -2.37
N PHE A 82 -0.43 1.20 -3.32
CA PHE A 82 -0.29 0.36 -4.52
C PHE A 82 0.93 0.77 -5.34
N LYS A 83 1.19 2.06 -5.48
CA LYS A 83 2.36 2.52 -6.21
C LYS A 83 3.65 2.08 -5.54
N ALA A 84 3.69 2.14 -4.21
CA ALA A 84 4.87 1.71 -3.46
C ALA A 84 5.07 0.20 -3.59
N ALA A 85 3.98 -0.57 -3.59
CA ALA A 85 4.06 -2.01 -3.76
C ALA A 85 4.61 -2.35 -5.14
N GLU A 86 4.13 -1.66 -6.18
CA GLU A 86 4.62 -1.88 -7.54
C GLU A 86 6.10 -1.54 -7.65
N ALA A 87 6.52 -0.45 -7.03
CA ALA A 87 7.91 -0.04 -7.06
C ALA A 87 8.79 -1.09 -6.36
N LYS A 88 8.32 -1.63 -5.25
CA LYS A 88 9.06 -2.67 -4.53
C LYS A 88 9.16 -3.95 -5.35
N VAL A 89 8.10 -4.32 -6.06
CA VAL A 89 8.11 -5.48 -6.94
C VAL A 89 9.19 -5.33 -8.03
N ARG A 90 9.32 -4.13 -8.59
CA ARG A 90 10.37 -3.87 -9.58
C ARG A 90 11.76 -3.91 -8.94
N GLU A 91 11.88 -3.34 -7.75
CA GLU A 91 13.14 -3.32 -7.03
C GLU A 91 13.62 -4.73 -6.72
N LEU A 92 12.71 -5.64 -6.40
CA LEU A 92 13.03 -7.02 -6.09
C LEU A 92 13.13 -7.89 -7.35
N GLU A 93 12.95 -7.27 -8.52
CA GLU A 93 13.02 -7.96 -9.80
C GLU A 93 11.98 -9.08 -9.92
N LEU A 94 10.81 -8.82 -9.41
CA LEU A 94 9.70 -9.77 -9.48
C LEU A 94 8.75 -9.45 -10.61
N CYS A 95 8.96 -8.32 -11.30
CA CYS A 95 8.04 -7.86 -12.32
C CYS A 95 7.97 -8.83 -13.51
N ALA A 96 6.77 -9.25 -13.86
CA ALA A 96 6.57 -10.18 -14.96
C ALA A 96 6.90 -9.58 -16.31
N ASN A 97 6.64 -8.31 -16.47
CA ASN A 97 6.93 -7.63 -17.69
C ASN A 97 8.28 -6.99 -17.59
N THR A 98 9.29 -7.72 -17.97
CA THR A 98 10.60 -7.17 -17.89
C THR A 98 10.83 -6.34 -19.06
N GLN A 99 10.17 -5.28 -19.17
CA GLN A 99 10.45 -4.33 -20.16
C GLN A 99 11.79 -3.89 -20.01
N THR A 100 12.58 -4.34 -20.83
CA THR A 100 13.82 -3.77 -20.86
C THR A 100 13.71 -2.56 -21.53
N SER A 101 13.65 -1.68 -20.97
CA SER A 101 13.79 -0.50 -21.74
C SER A 101 15.17 -0.07 -21.84
#